data_f1a8fa3c8f1b6f70cfb479ecab230b1a
#
_entry.id   f1a8fa3c8f1b6f70cfb479ecab230b1a
#
_cell.length_a   1.000
_cell.length_b   1.000
_cell.length_c   1.000
_cell.angle_alpha   90.00
_cell.angle_beta   90.00
_cell.angle_gamma   90.00
#
_symmetry.space_group_name_H-M   'P 1'
#
loop_
_entity.id
_entity.type
_entity.pdbx_description
1 polymer ?
#
loop_
_entity_poly.entity_id
_entity_poly.type
_entity_poly.pdbx_seq_one_letter_code
_entity_poly.pdbx_strand_id
1 'polypeptide(L)'
;MKKYKDHLALLYKEHEKLKDELNAVLNHPLMSSEFEQAWKNLIQRYNLQDDEVVNSLWDDRHEWISAYYKKIFCAQMTSTHISESMNRILENFFVKEKHDLHLFAQQMDKCIQTRKAVEHAGTVANESEVKTTTKFGFEVQLSKVYTRAVFADFKETLYRSTAFRAERCPENPTKYIVHHYNRSDAFDWARHNFQVVTDEEKGVYECECKL
;
A
#
# COMPACT_ATOMS: atom_id res chain seq x y z
N MET A 1 -0.64 8.36 -14.86
CA MET A 1 -1.68 9.36 -14.54
C MET A 1 -1.28 10.81 -14.84
N LYS A 2 -0.04 11.27 -14.60
CA LYS A 2 0.36 12.67 -14.95
C LYS A 2 0.13 13.04 -16.41
N LYS A 3 0.37 12.11 -17.35
CA LYS A 3 0.18 12.28 -18.81
C LYS A 3 -1.27 12.64 -19.20
N TYR A 4 -2.25 12.19 -18.42
CA TYR A 4 -3.68 12.35 -18.73
C TYR A 4 -4.41 13.32 -17.81
N LYS A 5 -3.65 14.12 -17.03
CA LYS A 5 -4.19 14.99 -15.98
C LYS A 5 -5.26 15.97 -16.48
N ASP A 6 -5.01 16.59 -17.62
CA ASP A 6 -5.90 17.63 -18.15
C ASP A 6 -7.21 17.02 -18.65
N HIS A 7 -7.16 15.89 -19.33
CA HIS A 7 -8.35 15.17 -19.78
C HIS A 7 -9.18 14.65 -18.60
N LEU A 8 -8.54 14.01 -17.62
CA LEU A 8 -9.23 13.56 -16.41
C LEU A 8 -9.85 14.74 -15.64
N ALA A 9 -9.22 15.91 -15.63
CA ALA A 9 -9.78 17.10 -15.00
C ALA A 9 -11.07 17.58 -15.67
N LEU A 10 -11.22 17.40 -16.99
CA LEU A 10 -12.47 17.66 -17.70
C LEU A 10 -13.56 16.66 -17.29
N LEU A 11 -13.26 15.37 -17.31
CA LEU A 11 -14.21 14.32 -16.88
C LEU A 11 -14.67 14.51 -15.43
N TYR A 12 -13.79 14.95 -14.53
CA TYR A 12 -14.14 15.24 -13.13
C TYR A 12 -15.05 16.47 -12.97
N LYS A 13 -15.02 17.41 -13.93
CA LYS A 13 -15.97 18.54 -13.96
C LYS A 13 -17.34 18.12 -14.45
N GLU A 14 -17.39 17.19 -15.40
CA GLU A 14 -18.64 16.65 -15.94
C GLU A 14 -19.32 15.71 -14.94
N HIS A 15 -18.53 14.97 -14.17
CA HIS A 15 -19.00 13.94 -13.24
C HIS A 15 -18.42 14.17 -11.84
N GLU A 16 -19.15 14.88 -10.99
CA GLU A 16 -18.68 15.31 -9.66
C GLU A 16 -18.15 14.15 -8.77
N LYS A 17 -18.79 12.99 -8.83
CA LYS A 17 -18.42 11.81 -8.03
C LYS A 17 -17.37 10.90 -8.67
N LEU A 18 -17.08 11.08 -9.96
CA LEU A 18 -16.17 10.20 -10.70
C LEU A 18 -14.78 10.15 -10.07
N LYS A 19 -14.27 11.28 -9.62
CA LYS A 19 -12.93 11.35 -9.00
C LYS A 19 -12.82 10.49 -7.76
N ASP A 20 -13.80 10.55 -6.88
CA ASP A 20 -13.78 9.81 -5.60
C ASP A 20 -14.03 8.32 -5.84
N GLU A 21 -14.96 7.97 -6.72
CA GLU A 21 -15.22 6.58 -7.10
C GLU A 21 -14.02 5.97 -7.85
N LEU A 22 -13.39 6.72 -8.76
CA LEU A 22 -12.17 6.26 -9.43
C LEU A 22 -11.03 6.06 -8.43
N ASN A 23 -10.81 7.00 -7.52
CA ASN A 23 -9.81 6.85 -6.47
C ASN A 23 -10.11 5.65 -5.56
N ALA A 24 -11.36 5.40 -5.24
CA ALA A 24 -11.77 4.22 -4.48
C ALA A 24 -11.39 2.93 -5.21
N VAL A 25 -11.66 2.83 -6.52
CA VAL A 25 -11.29 1.67 -7.35
C VAL A 25 -9.78 1.50 -7.45
N LEU A 26 -9.01 2.59 -7.60
CA LEU A 26 -7.55 2.55 -7.75
C LEU A 26 -6.80 2.19 -6.47
N ASN A 27 -7.28 2.70 -5.34
CA ASN A 27 -6.63 2.52 -4.04
C ASN A 27 -7.18 1.33 -3.25
N HIS A 28 -8.26 0.72 -3.74
CA HIS A 28 -8.84 -0.43 -3.09
C HIS A 28 -7.85 -1.60 -3.15
N PRO A 29 -7.64 -2.32 -2.05
CA PRO A 29 -6.69 -3.44 -1.98
C PRO A 29 -7.25 -4.71 -2.63
N LEU A 30 -7.93 -4.57 -3.75
CA LEU A 30 -8.57 -5.66 -4.49
C LEU A 30 -7.54 -6.65 -5.08
N MET A 31 -8.01 -7.85 -5.34
CA MET A 31 -7.35 -8.74 -6.29
C MET A 31 -7.50 -8.18 -7.71
N SER A 32 -6.63 -8.58 -8.62
CA SER A 32 -6.69 -8.10 -10.01
C SER A 32 -8.06 -8.31 -10.66
N SER A 33 -8.72 -9.46 -10.41
CA SER A 33 -10.07 -9.74 -10.91
C SER A 33 -11.15 -8.81 -10.34
N GLU A 34 -11.06 -8.47 -9.07
CA GLU A 34 -11.99 -7.55 -8.43
C GLU A 34 -11.78 -6.11 -8.91
N PHE A 35 -10.52 -5.70 -9.07
CA PHE A 35 -10.18 -4.42 -9.71
C PHE A 35 -10.77 -4.34 -11.12
N GLU A 36 -10.57 -5.37 -11.95
CA GLU A 36 -11.10 -5.40 -13.32
C GLU A 36 -12.62 -5.31 -13.36
N GLN A 37 -13.31 -5.97 -12.43
CA GLN A 37 -14.77 -5.90 -12.34
C GLN A 37 -15.23 -4.51 -11.85
N ALA A 38 -14.57 -3.96 -10.83
CA ALA A 38 -14.89 -2.63 -10.31
C ALA A 38 -14.65 -1.53 -11.37
N TRP A 39 -13.54 -1.63 -12.12
CA TRP A 39 -13.26 -0.76 -13.25
C TRP A 39 -14.34 -0.81 -14.32
N LYS A 40 -14.71 -2.01 -14.78
CA LYS A 40 -15.78 -2.19 -15.78
C LYS A 40 -17.10 -1.57 -15.32
N ASN A 41 -17.49 -1.82 -14.07
CA ASN A 41 -18.70 -1.25 -13.49
C ASN A 41 -18.66 0.28 -13.45
N LEU A 42 -17.49 0.86 -13.08
CA LEU A 42 -17.29 2.30 -13.05
C LEU A 42 -17.44 2.90 -14.45
N ILE A 43 -16.73 2.36 -15.43
CA ILE A 43 -16.74 2.85 -16.81
C ILE A 43 -18.13 2.75 -17.44
N GLN A 44 -18.88 1.67 -17.17
CA GLN A 44 -20.28 1.53 -17.62
C GLN A 44 -21.20 2.56 -16.98
N ARG A 45 -21.03 2.83 -15.66
CA ARG A 45 -21.86 3.79 -14.94
C ARG A 45 -21.75 5.21 -15.50
N TYR A 46 -20.56 5.61 -15.92
CA TYR A 46 -20.29 6.94 -16.45
C TYR A 46 -20.28 7.03 -17.98
N ASN A 47 -20.62 5.93 -18.70
CA ASN A 47 -20.61 5.84 -20.15
C ASN A 47 -19.27 6.25 -20.80
N LEU A 48 -18.16 5.80 -20.21
CA LEU A 48 -16.79 6.15 -20.63
C LEU A 48 -16.11 5.04 -21.47
N GLN A 49 -16.89 4.12 -22.07
CA GLN A 49 -16.37 2.98 -22.84
C GLN A 49 -15.59 3.41 -24.08
N ASP A 50 -15.99 4.53 -24.68
CA ASP A 50 -15.41 5.05 -25.92
C ASP A 50 -14.36 6.15 -25.67
N ASP A 51 -14.01 6.42 -24.40
CA ASP A 51 -13.01 7.41 -24.05
C ASP A 51 -11.59 6.87 -24.25
N GLU A 52 -10.83 7.51 -25.15
CA GLU A 52 -9.47 7.08 -25.51
C GLU A 52 -8.49 7.09 -24.33
N VAL A 53 -8.63 8.05 -23.43
CA VAL A 53 -7.74 8.16 -22.26
C VAL A 53 -8.05 7.07 -21.24
N VAL A 54 -9.32 6.79 -21.02
CA VAL A 54 -9.77 5.73 -20.12
C VAL A 54 -9.36 4.35 -20.67
N ASN A 55 -9.46 4.15 -21.97
CA ASN A 55 -8.99 2.94 -22.63
C ASN A 55 -7.47 2.78 -22.56
N SER A 56 -6.71 3.85 -22.78
CA SER A 56 -5.24 3.84 -22.60
C SER A 56 -4.82 3.52 -21.17
N LEU A 57 -5.54 4.07 -20.17
CA LEU A 57 -5.30 3.73 -18.75
C LEU A 57 -5.59 2.25 -18.45
N TRP A 58 -6.60 1.69 -19.10
CA TRP A 58 -6.90 0.27 -18.97
C TRP A 58 -5.82 -0.61 -19.57
N ASP A 59 -5.33 -0.27 -20.75
CA ASP A 59 -4.27 -1.03 -21.44
C ASP A 59 -2.97 -1.04 -20.62
N ASP A 60 -2.60 0.11 -20.08
CA ASP A 60 -1.39 0.28 -19.24
C ASP A 60 -1.59 -0.20 -17.77
N ARG A 61 -2.76 -0.76 -17.39
CA ARG A 61 -3.10 -1.10 -15.99
C ARG A 61 -2.07 -1.97 -15.28
N HIS A 62 -1.42 -2.86 -16.02
CA HIS A 62 -0.38 -3.75 -15.49
C HIS A 62 0.87 -3.01 -15.03
N GLU A 63 1.08 -1.75 -15.46
CA GLU A 63 2.26 -0.97 -15.11
C GLU A 63 2.09 -0.13 -13.84
N TRP A 64 0.84 0.12 -13.41
CA TRP A 64 0.60 1.10 -12.36
C TRP A 64 -0.44 0.70 -11.30
N ILE A 65 -1.24 -0.37 -11.50
CA ILE A 65 -2.19 -0.86 -10.50
C ILE A 65 -1.51 -1.82 -9.53
N SER A 66 -1.55 -1.49 -8.24
CA SER A 66 -0.92 -2.25 -7.16
C SER A 66 -1.43 -3.71 -7.05
N ALA A 67 -2.67 -3.96 -7.44
CA ALA A 67 -3.27 -5.30 -7.41
C ALA A 67 -2.48 -6.36 -8.23
N TYR A 68 -1.78 -5.94 -9.29
CA TYR A 68 -0.96 -6.83 -10.11
C TYR A 68 0.44 -7.11 -9.52
N TYR A 69 0.90 -6.28 -8.58
CA TYR A 69 2.24 -6.38 -7.98
C TYR A 69 2.25 -7.06 -6.60
N LYS A 70 1.14 -7.58 -6.12
CA LYS A 70 1.03 -8.20 -4.78
C LYS A 70 1.97 -9.37 -4.54
N LYS A 71 2.51 -9.99 -5.59
CA LYS A 71 3.51 -11.06 -5.49
C LYS A 71 4.93 -10.54 -5.34
N ILE A 72 5.15 -9.23 -5.52
CA ILE A 72 6.47 -8.60 -5.51
C ILE A 72 6.59 -7.80 -4.23
N PHE A 73 7.59 -8.11 -3.43
CA PHE A 73 7.90 -7.32 -2.24
C PHE A 73 8.42 -5.95 -2.64
N CYS A 74 7.61 -4.92 -2.49
CA CYS A 74 7.95 -3.55 -2.81
C CYS A 74 8.23 -2.68 -1.56
N ALA A 75 8.30 -3.26 -0.36
CA ALA A 75 8.51 -2.55 0.91
C ALA A 75 7.61 -1.30 1.05
N GLN A 76 6.35 -1.40 0.65
CA GLN A 76 5.37 -0.29 0.59
C GLN A 76 5.77 0.87 -0.33
N MET A 77 6.77 0.68 -1.19
CA MET A 77 7.20 1.69 -2.13
C MET A 77 6.34 1.65 -3.40
N THR A 78 5.70 2.76 -3.70
CA THR A 78 5.12 3.02 -5.02
C THR A 78 6.13 3.81 -5.86
N SER A 79 6.23 3.52 -7.14
CA SER A 79 7.35 3.75 -8.07
C SER A 79 8.10 5.08 -8.03
N THR A 80 7.49 6.18 -7.56
CA THR A 80 8.13 7.52 -7.54
C THR A 80 8.17 8.17 -6.16
N HIS A 81 7.59 7.54 -5.14
CA HIS A 81 7.45 8.14 -3.80
C HIS A 81 8.77 8.57 -3.16
N ILE A 82 9.84 7.80 -3.34
CA ILE A 82 11.15 8.13 -2.75
C ILE A 82 11.74 9.37 -3.45
N SER A 83 11.73 9.38 -4.77
CA SER A 83 12.24 10.51 -5.56
C SER A 83 11.39 11.76 -5.36
N GLU A 84 10.07 11.66 -5.36
CA GLU A 84 9.16 12.77 -5.11
C GLU A 84 9.26 13.31 -3.68
N SER A 85 9.40 12.44 -2.71
CA SER A 85 9.62 12.81 -1.31
C SER A 85 10.95 13.54 -1.14
N MET A 86 12.03 13.06 -1.77
CA MET A 86 13.34 13.70 -1.71
C MET A 86 13.33 15.05 -2.42
N ASN A 87 12.75 15.14 -3.62
CA ASN A 87 12.61 16.41 -4.34
C ASN A 87 11.83 17.42 -3.53
N ARG A 88 10.72 17.04 -2.92
CA ARG A 88 9.92 17.93 -2.05
C ARG A 88 10.71 18.42 -0.84
N ILE A 89 11.53 17.59 -0.24
CA ILE A 89 12.38 17.99 0.89
C ILE A 89 13.44 18.99 0.43
N LEU A 90 14.08 18.73 -0.71
CA LEU A 90 15.06 19.63 -1.28
C LEU A 90 14.45 21.00 -1.61
N GLU A 91 13.33 21.03 -2.31
CA GLU A 91 12.63 22.25 -2.71
C GLU A 91 12.11 23.06 -1.53
N ASN A 92 11.51 22.40 -0.53
CA ASN A 92 10.89 23.09 0.60
C ASN A 92 11.91 23.63 1.62
N PHE A 93 13.02 22.91 1.83
CA PHE A 93 13.89 23.19 2.97
C PHE A 93 15.33 23.59 2.61
N PHE A 94 15.83 23.18 1.44
CA PHE A 94 17.26 23.32 1.15
C PHE A 94 17.56 24.11 -0.13
N VAL A 95 16.79 23.95 -1.20
CA VAL A 95 17.11 24.50 -2.51
C VAL A 95 16.04 25.48 -2.96
N LYS A 96 16.49 26.64 -3.53
CA LYS A 96 15.62 27.63 -4.15
C LYS A 96 16.15 27.96 -5.56
N GLU A 97 15.27 28.32 -6.47
CA GLU A 97 15.63 28.66 -7.86
C GLU A 97 16.72 29.74 -7.98
N LYS A 98 16.81 30.64 -7.01
CA LYS A 98 17.78 31.73 -7.00
C LYS A 98 19.14 31.39 -6.39
N HIS A 99 19.36 30.14 -5.98
CA HIS A 99 20.65 29.70 -5.45
C HIS A 99 21.68 29.62 -6.58
N ASP A 100 22.84 30.21 -6.37
CA ASP A 100 24.01 29.94 -7.19
C ASP A 100 24.56 28.53 -6.96
N LEU A 101 25.44 28.06 -7.83
CA LEU A 101 25.98 26.71 -7.77
C LEU A 101 26.67 26.39 -6.44
N HIS A 102 27.39 27.38 -5.90
CA HIS A 102 28.11 27.21 -4.63
C HIS A 102 27.13 27.04 -3.46
N LEU A 103 26.11 27.88 -3.38
CA LEU A 103 25.08 27.78 -2.35
C LEU A 103 24.25 26.52 -2.51
N PHE A 104 23.94 26.12 -3.74
CA PHE A 104 23.30 24.84 -4.02
C PHE A 104 24.11 23.66 -3.45
N ALA A 105 25.42 23.61 -3.72
CA ALA A 105 26.29 22.55 -3.21
C ALA A 105 26.31 22.52 -1.67
N GLN A 106 26.40 23.68 -1.02
CA GLN A 106 26.31 23.77 0.45
C GLN A 106 24.99 23.26 1.02
N GLN A 107 23.86 23.61 0.39
CA GLN A 107 22.54 23.15 0.83
C GLN A 107 22.36 21.67 0.62
N MET A 108 22.91 21.10 -0.46
CA MET A 108 22.92 19.65 -0.71
C MET A 108 23.73 18.93 0.39
N ASP A 109 24.92 19.42 0.73
CA ASP A 109 25.71 18.82 1.81
C ASP A 109 24.97 18.89 3.15
N LYS A 110 24.36 20.02 3.48
CA LYS A 110 23.54 20.18 4.68
C LYS A 110 22.37 19.18 4.69
N CYS A 111 21.69 18.97 3.57
CA CYS A 111 20.64 17.97 3.44
C CYS A 111 21.15 16.56 3.74
N ILE A 112 22.30 16.19 3.19
CA ILE A 112 22.94 14.89 3.41
C ILE A 112 23.31 14.70 4.88
N GLN A 113 23.92 15.70 5.52
CA GLN A 113 24.28 15.63 6.96
C GLN A 113 23.05 15.50 7.83
N THR A 114 21.97 16.24 7.55
CA THR A 114 20.71 16.14 8.28
C THR A 114 20.12 14.72 8.14
N ARG A 115 20.14 14.14 6.95
CA ARG A 115 19.66 12.78 6.73
C ARG A 115 20.48 11.72 7.45
N LYS A 116 21.82 11.84 7.41
CA LYS A 116 22.71 10.96 8.18
C LYS A 116 22.44 11.03 9.68
N ALA A 117 22.20 12.21 10.23
CA ALA A 117 21.87 12.38 11.64
C ALA A 117 20.54 11.69 12.01
N VAL A 118 19.52 11.82 11.17
CA VAL A 118 18.22 11.14 11.36
C VAL A 118 18.38 9.62 11.28
N GLU A 119 19.13 9.12 10.30
CA GLU A 119 19.41 7.69 10.15
C GLU A 119 20.18 7.14 11.38
N HIS A 120 21.21 7.85 11.82
CA HIS A 120 21.95 7.47 13.03
C HIS A 120 21.07 7.45 14.27
N ALA A 121 20.22 8.46 14.48
CA ALA A 121 19.26 8.47 15.58
C ALA A 121 18.29 7.28 15.52
N GLY A 122 17.83 6.93 14.31
CA GLY A 122 17.01 5.72 14.06
C GLY A 122 17.75 4.42 14.41
N THR A 123 19.01 4.31 14.03
CA THR A 123 19.86 3.16 14.36
C THR A 123 20.02 2.99 15.87
N VAL A 124 20.38 4.06 16.57
CA VAL A 124 20.51 4.06 18.05
C VAL A 124 19.16 3.70 18.71
N ALA A 125 18.05 4.23 18.20
CA ALA A 125 16.73 3.86 18.71
C ALA A 125 16.42 2.37 18.54
N ASN A 126 16.86 1.74 17.44
CA ASN A 126 16.65 0.33 17.17
C ASN A 126 17.46 -0.62 18.07
N GLU A 127 18.55 -0.14 18.69
CA GLU A 127 19.36 -0.92 19.63
C GLU A 127 18.64 -1.20 20.96
N SER A 128 17.63 -0.43 21.30
CA SER A 128 16.89 -0.61 22.55
C SER A 128 15.76 -1.64 22.38
N GLU A 129 15.50 -2.42 23.43
CA GLU A 129 14.44 -3.44 23.42
C GLU A 129 13.07 -2.84 23.08
N VAL A 130 12.36 -3.54 22.23
CA VAL A 130 11.00 -3.19 21.83
C VAL A 130 10.01 -4.01 22.66
N LYS A 131 9.07 -3.34 23.32
CA LYS A 131 8.02 -4.00 24.11
C LYS A 131 7.04 -4.72 23.18
N THR A 132 6.88 -6.02 23.40
CA THR A 132 5.85 -6.86 22.78
C THR A 132 4.49 -6.58 23.41
N THR A 133 3.43 -6.78 22.66
CA THR A 133 2.04 -6.59 23.11
C THR A 133 1.44 -7.90 23.58
N THR A 134 1.80 -8.98 22.89
CA THR A 134 1.36 -10.34 23.18
C THR A 134 2.55 -11.19 23.64
N LYS A 135 2.27 -12.43 24.06
CA LYS A 135 3.30 -13.41 24.39
C LYS A 135 3.51 -14.45 23.26
N PHE A 136 3.03 -14.15 22.06
CA PHE A 136 3.25 -15.06 20.94
C PHE A 136 4.71 -15.15 20.56
N GLY A 137 5.21 -16.37 20.35
CA GLY A 137 6.61 -16.61 20.02
C GLY A 137 7.09 -15.87 18.76
N PHE A 138 6.22 -15.76 17.74
CA PHE A 138 6.53 -15.02 16.52
C PHE A 138 6.65 -13.51 16.76
N GLU A 139 5.84 -12.91 17.64
CA GLU A 139 5.96 -11.48 17.99
C GLU A 139 7.32 -11.21 18.66
N VAL A 140 7.71 -12.07 19.59
CA VAL A 140 9.02 -11.97 20.27
C VAL A 140 10.16 -12.13 19.27
N GLN A 141 10.04 -13.06 18.32
CA GLN A 141 11.04 -13.24 17.26
C GLN A 141 11.16 -11.99 16.37
N LEU A 142 10.03 -11.46 15.90
CA LEU A 142 10.00 -10.30 15.00
C LEU A 142 10.46 -9.01 15.69
N SER A 143 10.24 -8.86 17.01
CA SER A 143 10.73 -7.72 17.77
C SER A 143 12.26 -7.62 17.78
N LYS A 144 12.97 -8.73 17.53
CA LYS A 144 14.44 -8.79 17.47
C LYS A 144 15.00 -8.60 16.05
N VAL A 145 14.17 -8.80 15.04
CA VAL A 145 14.59 -8.79 13.62
C VAL A 145 14.19 -7.48 12.94
N TYR A 146 13.02 -6.97 13.25
CA TYR A 146 12.49 -5.77 12.62
C TYR A 146 13.01 -4.49 13.27
N THR A 147 13.15 -3.43 12.47
CA THR A 147 13.32 -2.07 13.00
C THR A 147 12.07 -1.66 13.78
N ARG A 148 12.21 -0.70 14.68
CA ARG A 148 11.08 -0.21 15.49
C ARG A 148 9.89 0.25 14.65
N ALA A 149 10.15 0.91 13.52
CA ALA A 149 9.10 1.39 12.63
C ALA A 149 8.32 0.20 12.02
N VAL A 150 9.02 -0.76 11.43
CA VAL A 150 8.40 -1.95 10.83
C VAL A 150 7.70 -2.81 11.88
N PHE A 151 8.28 -2.91 13.09
CA PHE A 151 7.64 -3.64 14.18
C PHE A 151 6.38 -2.95 14.70
N ALA A 152 6.33 -1.61 14.69
CA ALA A 152 5.13 -0.86 15.04
C ALA A 152 3.99 -1.14 14.05
N ASP A 153 4.28 -1.15 12.75
CA ASP A 153 3.30 -1.49 11.70
C ASP A 153 2.84 -2.96 11.82
N PHE A 154 3.77 -3.86 12.13
CA PHE A 154 3.44 -5.26 12.39
C PHE A 154 2.50 -5.40 13.60
N LYS A 155 2.76 -4.69 14.71
CA LYS A 155 1.89 -4.71 15.90
C LYS A 155 0.48 -4.21 15.59
N GLU A 156 0.36 -3.15 14.79
CA GLU A 156 -0.94 -2.64 14.35
C GLU A 156 -1.68 -3.68 13.51
N THR A 157 -0.99 -4.35 12.58
CA THR A 157 -1.54 -5.43 11.77
C THR A 157 -1.96 -6.62 12.64
N LEU A 158 -1.13 -7.00 13.60
CA LEU A 158 -1.46 -8.05 14.57
C LEU A 158 -2.71 -7.70 15.39
N TYR A 159 -2.81 -6.45 15.86
CA TYR A 159 -3.99 -5.99 16.57
C TYR A 159 -5.24 -6.09 15.70
N ARG A 160 -5.19 -5.61 14.46
CA ARG A 160 -6.32 -5.70 13.52
C ARG A 160 -6.68 -7.14 13.18
N SER A 161 -5.72 -8.05 13.14
CA SER A 161 -5.98 -9.46 12.85
C SER A 161 -6.86 -10.15 13.91
N THR A 162 -6.88 -9.64 15.14
CA THR A 162 -7.74 -10.18 16.22
C THR A 162 -9.24 -10.03 15.93
N ALA A 163 -9.62 -9.15 15.02
CA ALA A 163 -11.00 -8.97 14.59
C ALA A 163 -11.43 -9.98 13.50
N PHE A 164 -10.53 -10.83 13.03
CA PHE A 164 -10.82 -11.85 12.04
C PHE A 164 -10.97 -13.23 12.69
N ARG A 165 -11.82 -14.06 12.09
CA ARG A 165 -12.01 -15.46 12.45
C ARG A 165 -11.64 -16.34 11.28
N ALA A 166 -10.97 -17.45 11.58
CA ALA A 166 -10.67 -18.49 10.62
C ALA A 166 -11.59 -19.69 10.86
N GLU A 167 -12.32 -20.10 9.84
CA GLU A 167 -13.18 -21.28 9.86
C GLU A 167 -12.66 -22.29 8.85
N ARG A 168 -12.54 -23.54 9.28
CA ARG A 168 -12.08 -24.63 8.39
C ARG A 168 -13.14 -24.92 7.35
N CYS A 169 -12.73 -25.07 6.10
CA CYS A 169 -13.65 -25.48 5.05
C CYS A 169 -14.05 -26.96 5.23
N PRO A 170 -15.36 -27.29 5.31
CA PRO A 170 -15.80 -28.66 5.51
C PRO A 170 -15.37 -29.63 4.40
N GLU A 171 -15.25 -29.11 3.17
CA GLU A 171 -14.92 -29.91 1.99
C GLU A 171 -13.41 -30.14 1.82
N ASN A 172 -12.58 -29.29 2.43
CA ASN A 172 -11.13 -29.37 2.28
C ASN A 172 -10.41 -28.99 3.59
N PRO A 173 -9.79 -29.95 4.28
CA PRO A 173 -9.15 -29.72 5.58
C PRO A 173 -7.93 -28.79 5.53
N THR A 174 -7.34 -28.54 4.36
CA THR A 174 -6.22 -27.63 4.16
C THR A 174 -6.64 -26.21 3.84
N LYS A 175 -7.95 -25.96 3.68
CA LYS A 175 -8.50 -24.65 3.38
C LYS A 175 -9.23 -24.04 4.58
N TYR A 176 -8.98 -22.78 4.79
CA TYR A 176 -9.67 -21.96 5.78
C TYR A 176 -10.32 -20.75 5.10
N ILE A 177 -11.49 -20.37 5.61
CA ILE A 177 -12.16 -19.12 5.25
C ILE A 177 -11.94 -18.15 6.40
N VAL A 178 -11.28 -17.04 6.12
CA VAL A 178 -10.99 -15.98 7.09
C VAL A 178 -11.91 -14.80 6.82
N HIS A 179 -12.69 -14.39 7.81
CA HIS A 179 -13.63 -13.29 7.69
C HIS A 179 -13.60 -12.40 8.94
N HIS A 180 -13.94 -11.13 8.76
CA HIS A 180 -14.08 -10.19 9.87
C HIS A 180 -15.35 -10.48 10.67
N TYR A 181 -15.27 -10.39 12.01
CA TYR A 181 -16.43 -10.67 12.86
C TYR A 181 -17.58 -9.65 12.67
N ASN A 182 -17.24 -8.40 12.35
CA ASN A 182 -18.22 -7.34 12.07
C ASN A 182 -18.19 -6.97 10.58
N ARG A 183 -19.10 -7.54 9.80
CA ARG A 183 -19.22 -7.29 8.35
C ARG A 183 -19.79 -5.92 7.99
N SER A 184 -20.35 -5.21 8.95
CA SER A 184 -20.88 -3.85 8.77
C SER A 184 -19.84 -2.76 9.00
N ASP A 185 -18.60 -3.13 9.33
CA ASP A 185 -17.52 -2.19 9.50
C ASP A 185 -17.24 -1.38 8.22
N ALA A 186 -16.78 -0.15 8.38
CA ALA A 186 -16.66 0.79 7.29
C ALA A 186 -15.50 0.48 6.32
N PHE A 187 -14.55 -0.40 6.70
CA PHE A 187 -13.45 -0.73 5.82
C PHE A 187 -13.78 -1.91 4.89
N ASP A 188 -13.33 -1.82 3.66
CA ASP A 188 -13.76 -2.70 2.56
C ASP A 188 -13.48 -4.19 2.81
N TRP A 189 -12.39 -4.52 3.48
CA TRP A 189 -12.02 -5.91 3.78
C TRP A 189 -12.86 -6.58 4.85
N ALA A 190 -13.64 -5.82 5.63
CA ALA A 190 -14.57 -6.39 6.60
C ALA A 190 -15.66 -7.23 5.93
N ARG A 191 -16.00 -6.92 4.68
CA ARG A 191 -17.05 -7.61 3.92
C ARG A 191 -16.54 -8.80 3.11
N HIS A 192 -15.22 -8.89 2.93
CA HIS A 192 -14.59 -9.93 2.14
C HIS A 192 -14.32 -11.19 2.95
N ASN A 193 -14.49 -12.36 2.32
CA ASN A 193 -14.10 -13.64 2.87
C ASN A 193 -12.82 -14.09 2.18
N PHE A 194 -11.74 -14.19 2.92
CA PHE A 194 -10.43 -14.60 2.39
C PHE A 194 -10.26 -16.11 2.45
N GLN A 195 -9.81 -16.71 1.37
CA GLN A 195 -9.40 -18.10 1.38
C GLN A 195 -7.91 -18.20 1.74
N VAL A 196 -7.62 -19.04 2.72
CA VAL A 196 -6.24 -19.37 3.13
C VAL A 196 -6.03 -20.86 2.92
N VAL A 197 -4.98 -21.20 2.19
CA VAL A 197 -4.54 -22.58 2.02
C VAL A 197 -3.34 -22.82 2.91
N THR A 198 -3.35 -23.91 3.65
CA THR A 198 -2.27 -24.28 4.57
C THR A 198 -1.65 -25.63 4.17
N ASP A 199 -0.33 -25.69 4.19
CA ASP A 199 0.43 -26.92 4.15
C ASP A 199 1.24 -26.98 5.45
N GLU A 200 0.67 -27.64 6.46
CA GLU A 200 1.26 -27.72 7.80
C GLU A 200 2.58 -28.48 7.79
N GLU A 201 2.74 -29.48 6.90
CA GLU A 201 3.98 -30.27 6.80
C GLU A 201 5.15 -29.43 6.29
N LYS A 202 4.87 -28.50 5.38
CA LYS A 202 5.88 -27.57 4.83
C LYS A 202 5.91 -26.23 5.54
N GLY A 203 4.99 -25.98 6.48
CA GLY A 203 4.87 -24.69 7.15
C GLY A 203 4.48 -23.54 6.20
N VAL A 204 3.76 -23.84 5.12
CA VAL A 204 3.34 -22.86 4.10
C VAL A 204 1.91 -22.44 4.36
N TYR A 205 1.68 -21.14 4.38
CA TYR A 205 0.37 -20.52 4.53
C TYR A 205 0.19 -19.49 3.41
N GLU A 206 -0.76 -19.73 2.53
CA GLU A 206 -1.04 -18.83 1.40
C GLU A 206 -2.44 -18.25 1.52
N CYS A 207 -2.52 -16.92 1.61
CA CYS A 207 -3.77 -16.19 1.52
C CYS A 207 -4.01 -15.74 0.07
N GLU A 208 -5.26 -15.80 -0.39
CA GLU A 208 -5.62 -15.27 -1.70
C GLU A 208 -5.33 -13.77 -1.84
N CYS A 209 -5.35 -13.01 -0.74
CA CYS A 209 -5.02 -11.59 -0.73
C CYS A 209 -3.56 -11.29 -1.06
N LYS A 210 -2.66 -12.27 -0.93
CA LYS A 210 -1.21 -12.13 -1.21
C LYS A 210 -0.52 -10.99 -0.44
N LEU A 211 -1.02 -10.64 0.73
CA LEU A 211 -0.40 -9.67 1.65
C LEU A 211 0.64 -10.33 2.52
#